data_4b73d18694031252bad3d5331d211661
#
_entry.id   4b73d18694031252bad3d5331d211661
#
_cell.length_a   1.000
_cell.length_b   1.000
_cell.length_c   1.000
_cell.angle_alpha   90.00
_cell.angle_beta   90.00
_cell.angle_gamma   90.00
#
_symmetry.space_group_name_H-M   'P 1'
#
loop_
_entity.id
_entity.type
_entity.pdbx_description
1 polymer ?
#
loop_
_entity_poly.entity_id
_entity_poly.type
_entity_poly.pdbx_seq_one_letter_code
_entity_poly.pdbx_strand_id
1 'polypeptide(L)'
;MNNKTISISFDVQQLYYLPQYLPVYHRLLKQNAGHATFVFYHGIHDAFIKNIIQSENLDHIWVKDKAEANKYYKNQKVDWIFFGNTFPFLNEIPQISKSVQLGHGVGPKASYYTKSSTPTTVRFVEGEYRTNRLKNMYPNDNFVNVGFCKLDPIINGETTGFDLNQLGLKTEKKTLIYAPTFYPSSIERFPKNFPESFSTYNILIKPHYFSTSKDKYKKQRQLLSHWSNYDNVYLAKVDDYSLVPFMATADLLISDASSAIIEFAALDKPVIWCNFLKLRWNYRGIFSYRFKKRMDKDYNEYSNIAVRADSYQELKTIVAEQVANPHALSKTRLQYAEKLAGTFDGNASARIIDYLLNNK
;
A
#
# COMPACT_ATOMS: atom_id res chain seq x y z
N MET A 1 -27.06 16.31 22.14
CA MET A 1 -26.45 14.95 21.94
C MET A 1 -25.01 15.07 22.36
N ASN A 2 -24.55 14.32 23.39
CA ASN A 2 -23.15 14.32 23.76
C ASN A 2 -22.38 13.69 22.59
N ASN A 3 -21.68 14.49 21.79
CA ASN A 3 -20.79 13.97 20.77
C ASN A 3 -19.67 13.19 21.49
N LYS A 4 -19.74 11.86 21.43
CA LYS A 4 -18.64 11.02 21.90
C LYS A 4 -17.40 11.35 21.07
N THR A 5 -16.34 11.79 21.71
CA THR A 5 -15.03 12.01 21.08
C THR A 5 -14.06 10.92 21.50
N ILE A 6 -13.12 10.58 20.64
CA ILE A 6 -12.07 9.58 20.89
C ILE A 6 -10.68 10.17 20.72
N SER A 7 -9.74 9.62 21.47
CA SER A 7 -8.31 9.90 21.34
C SER A 7 -7.59 8.74 20.70
N ILE A 8 -6.76 9.01 19.69
CA ILE A 8 -6.05 7.98 18.90
C ILE A 8 -4.54 8.24 18.94
N SER A 9 -3.74 7.18 19.05
CA SER A 9 -2.32 7.21 18.72
C SER A 9 -2.06 6.33 17.48
N PHE A 10 -1.39 6.88 16.47
CA PHE A 10 -0.94 6.13 15.29
C PHE A 10 0.54 5.78 15.43
N ASP A 11 0.88 4.48 15.56
CA ASP A 11 2.24 3.98 15.63
C ASP A 11 2.84 3.89 14.22
N VAL A 12 3.71 4.83 13.87
CA VAL A 12 4.31 4.96 12.54
C VAL A 12 5.72 4.35 12.52
N GLN A 13 5.82 3.04 12.73
CA GLN A 13 7.11 2.33 12.64
C GLN A 13 7.73 2.37 11.23
N GLN A 14 6.89 2.56 10.22
CA GLN A 14 7.30 2.63 8.81
C GLN A 14 6.43 3.65 8.08
N LEU A 15 7.05 4.49 7.25
CA LEU A 15 6.33 5.53 6.48
C LEU A 15 5.21 4.98 5.59
N TYR A 16 5.35 3.75 5.09
CA TYR A 16 4.32 3.14 4.25
C TYR A 16 3.02 2.75 5.00
N TYR A 17 2.93 3.03 6.31
CA TYR A 17 1.65 2.95 7.06
C TYR A 17 0.82 4.23 6.89
N LEU A 18 1.45 5.39 6.69
CA LEU A 18 0.74 6.67 6.59
C LEU A 18 -0.39 6.68 5.55
N PRO A 19 -0.24 6.11 4.34
CA PRO A 19 -1.33 6.07 3.37
C PRO A 19 -2.61 5.34 3.85
N GLN A 20 -2.51 4.52 4.91
CA GLN A 20 -3.66 3.90 5.58
C GLN A 20 -4.16 4.73 6.75
N TYR A 21 -3.26 5.42 7.47
CA TYR A 21 -3.60 6.18 8.68
C TYR A 21 -4.21 7.54 8.34
N LEU A 22 -3.69 8.24 7.34
CA LEU A 22 -4.14 9.58 6.98
C LEU A 22 -5.63 9.65 6.59
N PRO A 23 -6.20 8.73 5.80
CA PRO A 23 -7.64 8.76 5.53
C PRO A 23 -8.50 8.61 6.79
N VAL A 24 -8.06 7.78 7.77
CA VAL A 24 -8.73 7.62 9.06
C VAL A 24 -8.60 8.91 9.89
N TYR A 25 -7.43 9.52 9.93
CA TYR A 25 -7.17 10.80 10.61
C TYR A 25 -8.01 11.93 10.01
N HIS A 26 -8.01 12.10 8.70
CA HIS A 26 -8.81 13.15 8.05
C HIS A 26 -10.31 12.93 8.27
N ARG A 27 -10.78 11.68 8.28
CA ARG A 27 -12.17 11.35 8.60
C ARG A 27 -12.51 11.69 10.06
N LEU A 28 -11.62 11.39 11.01
CA LEU A 28 -11.77 11.75 12.42
C LEU A 28 -11.98 13.27 12.59
N LEU A 29 -11.14 14.08 11.92
CA LEU A 29 -11.23 15.53 11.96
C LEU A 29 -12.51 16.04 11.28
N LYS A 30 -12.85 15.53 10.10
CA LYS A 30 -14.03 15.93 9.32
C LYS A 30 -15.34 15.67 10.07
N GLN A 31 -15.37 14.62 10.90
CA GLN A 31 -16.54 14.30 11.75
C GLN A 31 -16.51 14.99 13.12
N ASN A 32 -15.47 15.78 13.45
CA ASN A 32 -15.24 16.31 14.80
C ASN A 32 -15.32 15.21 15.88
N ALA A 33 -14.82 14.00 15.55
CA ALA A 33 -14.98 12.81 16.37
C ALA A 33 -13.85 12.62 17.39
N GLY A 34 -12.86 13.51 17.43
CA GLY A 34 -11.77 13.45 18.39
C GLY A 34 -10.46 14.04 17.88
N HIS A 35 -9.35 13.57 18.46
CA HIS A 35 -8.00 13.99 18.12
C HIS A 35 -7.06 12.78 17.97
N ALA A 36 -5.93 12.97 17.29
CA ALA A 36 -4.95 11.92 17.12
C ALA A 36 -3.52 12.45 17.22
N THR A 37 -2.61 11.63 17.76
CA THR A 37 -1.16 11.88 17.81
C THR A 37 -0.43 10.80 17.01
N PHE A 38 0.51 11.21 16.16
CA PHE A 38 1.36 10.32 15.40
C PHE A 38 2.68 10.07 16.13
N VAL A 39 3.04 8.80 16.31
CA VAL A 39 4.28 8.40 16.99
C VAL A 39 5.30 7.98 15.94
N PHE A 40 6.27 8.85 15.66
CA PHE A 40 7.33 8.62 14.69
C PHE A 40 8.60 8.10 15.35
N TYR A 41 9.33 7.26 14.64
CA TYR A 41 10.60 6.69 15.08
C TYR A 41 11.77 7.40 14.41
N HIS A 42 12.76 7.84 15.20
CA HIS A 42 13.98 8.46 14.67
C HIS A 42 14.71 7.56 13.67
N GLY A 43 15.20 8.14 12.58
CA GLY A 43 15.94 7.42 11.55
C GLY A 43 16.48 8.32 10.44
N ILE A 44 16.97 7.71 9.39
CA ILE A 44 17.62 8.41 8.26
C ILE A 44 16.67 9.31 7.45
N HIS A 45 15.37 9.29 7.73
CA HIS A 45 14.36 10.07 7.02
C HIS A 45 13.70 11.16 7.87
N ASP A 46 14.29 11.51 9.02
CA ASP A 46 13.69 12.48 9.94
C ASP A 46 13.36 13.81 9.28
N ALA A 47 14.27 14.34 8.43
CA ALA A 47 14.04 15.60 7.73
C ALA A 47 12.80 15.52 6.81
N PHE A 48 12.67 14.42 6.11
CA PHE A 48 11.54 14.17 5.22
C PHE A 48 10.22 13.97 6.02
N ILE A 49 10.26 13.23 7.11
CA ILE A 49 9.09 13.03 7.98
C ILE A 49 8.60 14.37 8.54
N LYS A 50 9.51 15.30 8.88
CA LYS A 50 9.14 16.66 9.31
C LYS A 50 8.36 17.42 8.24
N ASN A 51 8.72 17.28 6.96
CA ASN A 51 7.95 17.88 5.88
C ASN A 51 6.53 17.32 5.79
N ILE A 52 6.36 15.99 5.94
CA ILE A 52 5.02 15.38 5.98
C ILE A 52 4.23 15.89 7.18
N ILE A 53 4.82 15.92 8.36
CA ILE A 53 4.19 16.41 9.59
C ILE A 53 3.66 17.83 9.37
N GLN A 54 4.47 18.68 8.76
CA GLN A 54 4.11 20.08 8.49
C GLN A 54 3.01 20.17 7.42
N SER A 55 3.13 19.44 6.31
CA SER A 55 2.15 19.50 5.21
C SER A 55 0.79 18.94 5.59
N GLU A 56 0.75 17.89 6.44
CA GLU A 56 -0.48 17.26 6.91
C GLU A 56 -0.97 17.83 8.26
N ASN A 57 -0.23 18.80 8.83
CA ASN A 57 -0.52 19.42 10.14
C ASN A 57 -0.75 18.39 11.25
N LEU A 58 0.20 17.45 11.43
CA LEU A 58 0.06 16.32 12.35
C LEU A 58 0.53 16.65 13.76
N ASP A 59 -0.31 16.44 14.76
CA ASP A 59 0.13 16.31 16.14
C ASP A 59 1.01 15.08 16.27
N HIS A 60 2.21 15.23 16.82
CA HIS A 60 3.20 14.16 16.78
C HIS A 60 4.15 14.15 17.96
N ILE A 61 4.75 12.99 18.16
CA ILE A 61 5.92 12.80 19.01
C ILE A 61 6.99 11.97 18.27
N TRP A 62 8.23 12.09 18.73
CA TRP A 62 9.34 11.28 18.27
C TRP A 62 9.80 10.33 19.36
N VAL A 63 10.09 9.09 18.99
CA VAL A 63 10.64 8.04 19.86
C VAL A 63 11.85 7.39 19.22
N LYS A 64 12.77 6.90 20.05
CA LYS A 64 14.00 6.22 19.59
C LYS A 64 13.71 4.79 19.11
N ASP A 65 12.84 4.10 19.84
CA ASP A 65 12.53 2.69 19.62
C ASP A 65 11.16 2.30 20.18
N LYS A 66 10.83 1.02 20.03
CA LYS A 66 9.55 0.46 20.51
C LYS A 66 9.42 0.46 22.03
N ALA A 67 10.51 0.45 22.77
CA ALA A 67 10.47 0.51 24.24
C ALA A 67 10.05 1.91 24.71
N GLU A 68 10.59 2.96 24.07
CA GLU A 68 10.18 4.35 24.34
C GLU A 68 8.73 4.60 23.91
N ALA A 69 8.30 4.07 22.75
CA ALA A 69 6.91 4.10 22.33
C ALA A 69 5.97 3.42 23.35
N ASN A 70 6.36 2.25 23.86
CA ASN A 70 5.60 1.56 24.91
C ASN A 70 5.45 2.40 26.18
N LYS A 71 6.55 3.05 26.63
CA LYS A 71 6.50 3.95 27.77
C LYS A 71 5.53 5.12 27.54
N TYR A 72 5.53 5.68 26.32
CA TYR A 72 4.57 6.72 25.94
C TYR A 72 3.14 6.19 26.01
N TYR A 73 2.81 5.07 25.38
CA TYR A 73 1.45 4.50 25.39
C TYR A 73 0.95 4.18 26.79
N LYS A 74 1.82 3.70 27.69
CA LYS A 74 1.48 3.44 29.09
C LYS A 74 1.05 4.71 29.85
N ASN A 75 1.60 5.86 29.50
CA ASN A 75 1.36 7.13 30.18
C ASN A 75 0.19 7.94 29.61
N GLN A 76 -0.09 7.83 28.30
CA GLN A 76 -1.06 8.71 27.62
C GLN A 76 -2.51 8.30 27.78
N LYS A 77 -2.81 7.04 28.09
CA LYS A 77 -4.19 6.54 28.31
C LYS A 77 -5.17 6.94 27.20
N VAL A 78 -4.73 6.89 25.94
CA VAL A 78 -5.59 7.12 24.77
C VAL A 78 -6.63 6.03 24.61
N ASP A 79 -7.77 6.32 23.97
CA ASP A 79 -8.82 5.32 23.76
C ASP A 79 -8.34 4.21 22.81
N TRP A 80 -7.61 4.56 21.74
CA TRP A 80 -7.19 3.63 20.70
C TRP A 80 -5.75 3.85 20.25
N ILE A 81 -5.02 2.75 20.02
CA ILE A 81 -3.66 2.75 19.45
C ILE A 81 -3.64 1.91 18.19
N PHE A 82 -3.26 2.51 17.07
CA PHE A 82 -3.16 1.85 15.76
C PHE A 82 -1.75 1.32 15.49
N PHE A 83 -1.67 0.08 15.07
CA PHE A 83 -0.44 -0.59 14.65
C PHE A 83 -0.57 -1.09 13.21
N GLY A 84 0.42 -0.78 12.36
CA GLY A 84 0.48 -1.30 10.98
C GLY A 84 1.03 -2.73 10.91
N ASN A 85 1.61 -3.22 12.01
CA ASN A 85 2.16 -4.56 12.19
C ASN A 85 2.15 -4.94 13.67
N THR A 86 2.71 -6.10 14.02
CA THR A 86 2.85 -6.55 15.41
C THR A 86 3.67 -5.59 16.27
N PHE A 87 3.22 -5.37 17.49
CA PHE A 87 3.93 -4.58 18.50
C PHE A 87 4.29 -5.49 19.69
N PRO A 88 5.58 -5.62 20.07
CA PRO A 88 6.04 -6.64 21.02
C PRO A 88 5.55 -6.43 22.46
N PHE A 89 5.13 -5.20 22.80
CA PHE A 89 4.72 -4.81 24.15
C PHE A 89 3.19 -4.65 24.29
N LEU A 90 2.39 -5.22 23.38
CA LEU A 90 0.93 -5.09 23.44
C LEU A 90 0.32 -5.49 24.77
N ASN A 91 0.84 -6.57 25.41
CA ASN A 91 0.36 -7.02 26.70
C ASN A 91 0.69 -6.08 27.87
N GLU A 92 1.56 -5.10 27.65
CA GLU A 92 1.92 -4.10 28.66
C GLU A 92 1.08 -2.80 28.56
N ILE A 93 0.33 -2.65 27.48
CA ILE A 93 -0.54 -1.49 27.28
C ILE A 93 -1.70 -1.57 28.28
N PRO A 94 -2.02 -0.45 29.00
CA PRO A 94 -3.13 -0.44 29.95
C PRO A 94 -4.44 -0.86 29.28
N GLN A 95 -5.28 -1.60 30.01
CA GLN A 95 -6.58 -2.07 29.50
C GLN A 95 -7.54 -0.94 29.07
N ILE A 96 -7.31 0.28 29.58
CA ILE A 96 -8.07 1.46 29.15
C ILE A 96 -7.82 1.82 27.69
N SER A 97 -6.63 1.48 27.14
CA SER A 97 -6.27 1.74 25.74
C SER A 97 -6.49 0.48 24.93
N LYS A 98 -7.38 0.55 23.97
CA LYS A 98 -7.66 -0.55 23.01
C LYS A 98 -6.69 -0.50 21.85
N SER A 99 -6.28 -1.65 21.33
CA SER A 99 -5.34 -1.75 20.22
C SER A 99 -6.02 -2.14 18.92
N VAL A 100 -5.61 -1.50 17.84
CA VAL A 100 -6.07 -1.76 16.47
C VAL A 100 -4.91 -2.26 15.64
N GLN A 101 -5.09 -3.32 14.88
CA GLN A 101 -4.22 -3.63 13.75
C GLN A 101 -4.90 -3.17 12.46
N LEU A 102 -4.31 -2.18 11.79
CA LEU A 102 -4.68 -1.74 10.44
C LEU A 102 -3.55 -2.10 9.48
N GLY A 103 -3.79 -3.05 8.57
CA GLY A 103 -2.79 -3.49 7.60
C GLY A 103 -2.39 -2.37 6.64
N HIS A 104 -1.26 -2.53 5.96
CA HIS A 104 -0.72 -1.53 5.03
C HIS A 104 -0.88 -1.91 3.55
N GLY A 105 -1.59 -2.96 3.26
CA GLY A 105 -1.86 -3.41 1.88
C GLY A 105 -2.63 -4.72 1.85
N VAL A 106 -3.25 -4.99 0.72
CA VAL A 106 -3.88 -6.26 0.37
C VAL A 106 -3.00 -6.96 -0.66
N GLY A 107 -2.85 -8.26 -0.58
CA GLY A 107 -2.00 -8.89 -1.60
C GLY A 107 -1.78 -10.38 -1.44
N PRO A 108 -0.97 -10.94 -2.36
CA PRO A 108 -0.83 -12.37 -2.56
C PRO A 108 0.10 -13.07 -1.58
N LYS A 109 0.55 -12.39 -0.53
CA LYS A 109 1.53 -12.97 0.40
C LYS A 109 0.82 -13.72 1.52
N ALA A 110 1.28 -14.93 1.82
CA ALA A 110 0.80 -15.72 2.95
C ALA A 110 0.88 -14.97 4.30
N SER A 111 1.83 -14.01 4.42
CA SER A 111 1.99 -13.20 5.63
C SER A 111 0.78 -12.34 6.00
N TYR A 112 -0.11 -12.04 5.05
CA TYR A 112 -1.37 -11.32 5.36
C TYR A 112 -2.37 -12.16 6.15
N TYR A 113 -2.21 -13.49 6.17
CA TYR A 113 -3.02 -14.43 6.92
C TYR A 113 -2.33 -15.01 8.16
N THR A 114 -1.11 -14.56 8.48
CA THR A 114 -0.41 -15.02 9.68
C THR A 114 -1.05 -14.45 10.94
N LYS A 115 -1.14 -15.30 11.97
CA LYS A 115 -1.55 -14.88 13.30
C LYS A 115 -0.50 -13.96 13.92
N SER A 116 -0.95 -12.90 14.57
CA SER A 116 -0.09 -12.13 15.46
C SER A 116 0.23 -12.95 16.72
N SER A 117 1.47 -12.91 17.20
CA SER A 117 1.82 -13.49 18.51
C SER A 117 1.13 -12.77 19.67
N THR A 118 0.75 -11.53 19.48
CA THR A 118 -0.01 -10.69 20.40
C THR A 118 -1.19 -10.09 19.67
N PRO A 119 -2.39 -10.70 19.76
CA PRO A 119 -3.57 -10.20 19.07
C PRO A 119 -3.95 -8.82 19.61
N THR A 120 -4.34 -7.93 18.71
CA THR A 120 -4.91 -6.62 19.05
C THR A 120 -6.37 -6.77 19.47
N THR A 121 -6.94 -5.75 20.13
CA THR A 121 -8.36 -5.71 20.52
C THR A 121 -9.25 -5.92 19.29
N VAL A 122 -8.87 -5.32 18.14
CA VAL A 122 -9.51 -5.53 16.86
C VAL A 122 -8.48 -5.48 15.73
N ARG A 123 -8.69 -6.31 14.72
CA ARG A 123 -7.98 -6.21 13.44
C ARG A 123 -8.97 -5.84 12.35
N PHE A 124 -8.78 -4.67 11.76
CA PHE A 124 -9.53 -4.24 10.59
C PHE A 124 -9.03 -4.97 9.35
N VAL A 125 -9.96 -5.44 8.55
CA VAL A 125 -9.71 -6.29 7.39
C VAL A 125 -10.45 -5.76 6.18
N GLU A 126 -9.86 -5.96 5.03
CA GLU A 126 -10.41 -5.60 3.73
C GLU A 126 -11.26 -6.77 3.19
N GLY A 127 -12.54 -6.54 3.00
CA GLY A 127 -13.46 -7.45 2.35
C GLY A 127 -13.90 -8.65 3.18
N GLU A 128 -15.07 -9.14 2.81
CA GLU A 128 -15.75 -10.23 3.51
C GLU A 128 -15.01 -11.57 3.34
N TYR A 129 -14.54 -11.87 2.13
CA TYR A 129 -13.81 -13.11 1.84
C TYR A 129 -12.61 -13.29 2.78
N ARG A 130 -11.79 -12.25 2.93
CA ARG A 130 -10.62 -12.30 3.79
C ARG A 130 -10.98 -12.32 5.26
N THR A 131 -12.01 -11.56 5.66
CA THR A 131 -12.50 -11.53 7.03
C THR A 131 -12.98 -12.92 7.47
N ASN A 132 -13.81 -13.58 6.66
CA ASN A 132 -14.32 -14.93 6.95
C ASN A 132 -13.20 -15.95 6.99
N ARG A 133 -12.22 -15.86 6.09
CA ARG A 133 -11.06 -16.74 6.09
C ARG A 133 -10.22 -16.59 7.38
N LEU A 134 -9.97 -15.35 7.83
CA LEU A 134 -9.26 -15.09 9.09
C LEU A 134 -10.05 -15.55 10.32
N LYS A 135 -11.35 -15.33 10.38
CA LYS A 135 -12.21 -15.82 11.46
C LYS A 135 -12.18 -17.36 11.57
N ASN A 136 -12.20 -18.04 10.42
CA ASN A 136 -12.10 -19.51 10.40
C ASN A 136 -10.72 -20.02 10.86
N MET A 137 -9.65 -19.27 10.55
CA MET A 137 -8.28 -19.64 10.98
C MET A 137 -8.00 -19.30 12.44
N TYR A 138 -8.62 -18.24 12.96
CA TYR A 138 -8.36 -17.67 14.28
C TYR A 138 -9.68 -17.25 14.95
N PRO A 139 -10.53 -18.21 15.38
CA PRO A 139 -11.90 -17.92 15.83
C PRO A 139 -11.99 -17.08 17.11
N ASN A 140 -10.90 -16.99 17.87
CA ASN A 140 -10.85 -16.22 19.11
C ASN A 140 -10.38 -14.76 18.91
N ASP A 141 -9.96 -14.41 17.70
CA ASP A 141 -9.47 -13.05 17.39
C ASP A 141 -10.63 -12.22 16.80
N ASN A 142 -10.62 -10.91 17.06
CA ASN A 142 -11.67 -10.01 16.57
C ASN A 142 -11.28 -9.40 15.24
N PHE A 143 -11.95 -9.83 14.16
CA PHE A 143 -11.77 -9.33 12.79
C PHE A 143 -13.02 -8.59 12.35
N VAL A 144 -12.85 -7.35 11.87
CA VAL A 144 -13.94 -6.50 11.39
C VAL A 144 -13.67 -6.06 9.96
N ASN A 145 -14.61 -6.35 9.06
CA ASN A 145 -14.54 -5.88 7.69
C ASN A 145 -14.89 -4.38 7.65
N VAL A 146 -13.93 -3.56 7.22
CA VAL A 146 -14.09 -2.11 7.05
C VAL A 146 -13.87 -1.64 5.61
N GLY A 147 -13.36 -2.51 4.74
CA GLY A 147 -12.88 -2.12 3.41
C GLY A 147 -11.42 -1.63 3.44
N PHE A 148 -11.00 -0.94 2.38
CA PHE A 148 -9.61 -0.53 2.19
C PHE A 148 -9.47 1.00 2.13
N CYS A 149 -9.26 1.62 3.29
CA CYS A 149 -9.31 3.08 3.47
C CYS A 149 -8.23 3.87 2.70
N LYS A 150 -7.13 3.25 2.30
CA LYS A 150 -6.08 3.89 1.50
C LYS A 150 -6.59 4.48 0.19
N LEU A 151 -7.63 3.89 -0.41
CA LEU A 151 -8.19 4.36 -1.67
C LEU A 151 -9.36 5.35 -1.49
N ASP A 152 -9.86 5.55 -0.27
CA ASP A 152 -10.94 6.51 -0.01
C ASP A 152 -10.67 7.89 -0.64
N PRO A 153 -9.45 8.49 -0.52
CA PRO A 153 -9.19 9.81 -1.08
C PRO A 153 -9.33 9.88 -2.61
N ILE A 154 -8.97 8.80 -3.34
CA ILE A 154 -9.14 8.76 -4.81
C ILE A 154 -10.61 8.62 -5.16
N ILE A 155 -11.31 7.69 -4.51
CA ILE A 155 -12.72 7.39 -4.80
C ILE A 155 -13.62 8.60 -4.50
N ASN A 156 -13.28 9.33 -3.44
CA ASN A 156 -14.01 10.54 -3.04
C ASN A 156 -13.59 11.80 -3.82
N GLY A 157 -12.64 11.70 -4.77
CA GLY A 157 -12.13 12.85 -5.52
C GLY A 157 -11.31 13.84 -4.68
N GLU A 158 -10.87 13.43 -3.49
CA GLU A 158 -10.02 14.23 -2.59
C GLU A 158 -8.55 14.25 -3.04
N THR A 159 -8.14 13.28 -3.89
CA THR A 159 -6.82 13.19 -4.51
C THR A 159 -6.97 13.13 -6.03
N THR A 160 -6.48 14.15 -6.73
CA THR A 160 -6.57 14.28 -8.20
C THR A 160 -5.32 13.76 -8.93
N GLY A 161 -4.29 13.35 -8.21
CA GLY A 161 -3.00 12.92 -8.77
C GLY A 161 -2.02 14.07 -8.96
N PHE A 162 -1.01 13.84 -9.81
CA PHE A 162 0.03 14.82 -10.11
C PHE A 162 -0.36 15.71 -11.31
N ASP A 163 0.06 16.95 -11.28
CA ASP A 163 0.17 17.77 -12.47
C ASP A 163 1.39 17.29 -13.30
N LEU A 164 1.13 16.68 -14.44
CA LEU A 164 2.16 16.13 -15.33
C LEU A 164 3.15 17.19 -15.82
N ASN A 165 2.71 18.43 -16.03
CA ASN A 165 3.60 19.52 -16.45
C ASN A 165 4.65 19.83 -15.37
N GLN A 166 4.25 19.83 -14.09
CA GLN A 166 5.19 20.03 -12.97
C GLN A 166 6.19 18.89 -12.83
N LEU A 167 5.86 17.70 -13.34
CA LEU A 167 6.77 16.55 -13.40
C LEU A 167 7.66 16.56 -14.67
N GLY A 168 7.50 17.54 -15.57
CA GLY A 168 8.20 17.60 -16.86
C GLY A 168 7.66 16.61 -17.89
N LEU A 169 6.44 16.09 -17.69
CA LEU A 169 5.81 15.11 -18.57
C LEU A 169 4.74 15.75 -19.45
N LYS A 170 4.38 15.08 -20.54
CA LYS A 170 3.44 15.59 -21.54
C LYS A 170 1.99 15.20 -21.21
N THR A 171 1.11 16.18 -21.09
CA THR A 171 -0.29 15.97 -20.71
C THR A 171 -1.13 15.24 -21.77
N GLU A 172 -0.73 15.35 -23.05
CA GLU A 172 -1.41 14.70 -24.17
C GLU A 172 -1.10 13.19 -24.28
N LYS A 173 -0.09 12.69 -23.56
CA LYS A 173 0.28 11.28 -23.57
C LYS A 173 -0.42 10.51 -22.47
N LYS A 174 -0.81 9.26 -22.78
CA LYS A 174 -1.22 8.30 -21.76
C LYS A 174 -0.10 8.02 -20.79
N THR A 175 -0.43 7.84 -19.51
CA THR A 175 0.53 7.69 -18.41
C THR A 175 0.51 6.28 -17.87
N LEU A 176 1.66 5.61 -17.95
CA LEU A 176 1.90 4.30 -17.36
C LEU A 176 2.53 4.48 -15.99
N ILE A 177 2.14 3.67 -15.01
CA ILE A 177 2.88 3.53 -13.76
C ILE A 177 3.60 2.20 -13.73
N TYR A 178 4.91 2.20 -13.48
CA TYR A 178 5.70 1.02 -13.17
C TYR A 178 5.99 0.98 -11.66
N ALA A 179 5.29 0.08 -10.95
CA ALA A 179 5.38 -0.06 -9.49
C ALA A 179 5.88 -1.46 -9.10
N PRO A 180 7.17 -1.78 -9.32
CA PRO A 180 7.73 -3.11 -9.03
C PRO A 180 7.94 -3.35 -7.54
N THR A 181 7.95 -4.63 -7.13
CA THR A 181 8.42 -5.02 -5.80
C THR A 181 9.96 -4.97 -5.73
N PHE A 182 10.51 -5.06 -4.51
CA PHE A 182 11.96 -5.10 -4.33
C PHE A 182 12.55 -6.50 -4.58
N TYR A 183 11.76 -7.57 -4.30
CA TYR A 183 12.18 -8.96 -4.50
C TYR A 183 11.02 -9.96 -4.28
N PRO A 184 10.85 -10.96 -5.18
CA PRO A 184 11.46 -10.99 -6.50
C PRO A 184 10.95 -9.85 -7.37
N SER A 185 11.74 -9.38 -8.35
CA SER A 185 11.40 -8.19 -9.12
C SER A 185 11.65 -8.36 -10.61
N SER A 186 10.87 -7.67 -11.41
CA SER A 186 11.07 -7.56 -12.85
C SER A 186 12.13 -6.50 -13.22
N ILE A 187 12.52 -5.57 -12.34
CA ILE A 187 13.44 -4.45 -12.64
C ILE A 187 14.70 -4.94 -13.37
N GLU A 188 15.35 -5.97 -12.86
CA GLU A 188 16.60 -6.51 -13.43
C GLU A 188 16.38 -7.35 -14.71
N ARG A 189 15.14 -7.46 -15.20
CA ARG A 189 14.76 -8.13 -16.45
C ARG A 189 14.38 -7.14 -17.55
N PHE A 190 14.14 -5.88 -17.18
CA PHE A 190 13.91 -4.82 -18.16
C PHE A 190 15.24 -4.42 -18.80
N PRO A 191 15.25 -4.08 -20.11
CA PRO A 191 16.45 -3.58 -20.79
C PRO A 191 16.81 -2.16 -20.32
N LYS A 192 18.06 -1.75 -20.54
CA LYS A 192 18.50 -0.39 -20.19
C LYS A 192 17.70 0.69 -20.92
N ASN A 193 17.35 0.45 -22.17
CA ASN A 193 16.56 1.36 -23.00
C ASN A 193 15.04 1.14 -22.86
N PHE A 194 14.58 0.59 -21.74
CA PHE A 194 13.14 0.41 -21.45
C PHE A 194 12.28 1.64 -21.78
N PRO A 195 12.64 2.87 -21.37
CA PRO A 195 11.79 4.04 -21.65
C PRO A 195 11.65 4.37 -23.12
N GLU A 196 12.65 4.09 -23.97
CA GLU A 196 12.57 4.30 -25.42
C GLU A 196 11.47 3.46 -26.07
N SER A 197 11.32 2.23 -25.60
CA SER A 197 10.28 1.31 -26.10
C SER A 197 8.87 1.79 -25.82
N PHE A 198 8.72 2.74 -24.91
CA PHE A 198 7.45 3.35 -24.49
C PHE A 198 7.45 4.89 -24.65
N SER A 199 8.21 5.42 -25.60
CA SER A 199 8.38 6.87 -25.82
C SER A 199 7.07 7.61 -26.15
N THR A 200 6.05 6.88 -26.61
CA THR A 200 4.70 7.41 -26.86
C THR A 200 3.87 7.60 -25.59
N TYR A 201 4.35 7.13 -24.44
CA TYR A 201 3.72 7.22 -23.12
C TYR A 201 4.57 8.03 -22.15
N ASN A 202 3.94 8.60 -21.14
CA ASN A 202 4.62 8.98 -19.91
C ASN A 202 4.81 7.74 -19.01
N ILE A 203 5.88 7.70 -18.25
CA ILE A 203 6.20 6.61 -17.34
C ILE A 203 6.46 7.17 -15.95
N LEU A 204 5.59 6.87 -15.01
CA LEU A 204 5.81 7.11 -13.59
C LEU A 204 6.45 5.87 -12.99
N ILE A 205 7.65 5.96 -12.42
CA ILE A 205 8.32 4.83 -11.78
C ILE A 205 8.26 5.01 -10.27
N LYS A 206 7.54 4.11 -9.58
CA LYS A 206 7.43 4.10 -8.12
C LYS A 206 7.96 2.78 -7.55
N PRO A 207 9.30 2.64 -7.38
CA PRO A 207 9.88 1.42 -6.85
C PRO A 207 9.55 1.25 -5.37
N HIS A 208 9.57 0.00 -4.91
CA HIS A 208 9.46 -0.27 -3.48
C HIS A 208 10.63 0.38 -2.72
N TYR A 209 10.37 0.96 -1.55
CA TYR A 209 11.35 1.63 -0.71
C TYR A 209 12.67 0.85 -0.54
N PHE A 210 12.63 -0.47 -0.36
CA PHE A 210 13.84 -1.28 -0.22
C PHE A 210 14.72 -1.33 -1.48
N SER A 211 14.16 -1.11 -2.65
CA SER A 211 14.94 -1.04 -3.90
C SER A 211 15.88 0.18 -3.91
N THR A 212 15.49 1.26 -3.24
CA THR A 212 16.25 2.50 -3.18
C THR A 212 17.16 2.58 -1.94
N SER A 213 16.76 1.98 -0.80
CA SER A 213 17.44 2.15 0.49
C SER A 213 18.43 1.05 0.86
N LYS A 214 18.30 -0.20 0.34
CA LYS A 214 19.17 -1.32 0.75
C LYS A 214 20.29 -1.59 -0.25
N ASP A 215 21.54 -1.71 0.22
CA ASP A 215 22.73 -1.91 -0.61
C ASP A 215 22.67 -3.14 -1.52
N LYS A 216 22.06 -4.21 -1.06
CA LYS A 216 21.87 -5.43 -1.86
C LYS A 216 21.08 -5.22 -3.15
N TYR A 217 20.39 -4.09 -3.33
CA TYR A 217 19.66 -3.71 -4.53
C TYR A 217 20.36 -2.62 -5.36
N LYS A 218 21.69 -2.47 -5.23
CA LYS A 218 22.49 -1.50 -6.00
C LYS A 218 22.23 -1.57 -7.51
N LYS A 219 22.10 -2.79 -8.08
CA LYS A 219 21.81 -2.96 -9.51
C LYS A 219 20.45 -2.38 -9.90
N GLN A 220 19.43 -2.52 -9.05
CA GLN A 220 18.12 -1.91 -9.28
C GLN A 220 18.23 -0.39 -9.26
N ARG A 221 18.93 0.19 -8.27
CA ARG A 221 19.17 1.65 -8.21
C ARG A 221 19.86 2.18 -9.46
N GLN A 222 20.88 1.48 -9.97
CA GLN A 222 21.60 1.87 -11.20
C GLN A 222 20.67 1.90 -12.41
N LEU A 223 19.78 0.92 -12.57
CA LEU A 223 18.78 0.91 -13.66
C LEU A 223 17.77 2.02 -13.50
N LEU A 224 17.22 2.21 -12.30
CA LEU A 224 16.26 3.25 -11.99
C LEU A 224 16.84 4.65 -12.26
N SER A 225 18.07 4.91 -11.81
CA SER A 225 18.79 6.16 -12.08
C SER A 225 19.10 6.36 -13.57
N HIS A 226 19.38 5.28 -14.31
CA HIS A 226 19.57 5.38 -15.76
C HIS A 226 18.26 5.74 -16.46
N TRP A 227 17.14 5.11 -16.09
CA TRP A 227 15.83 5.40 -16.67
C TRP A 227 15.30 6.79 -16.35
N SER A 228 15.67 7.36 -15.19
CA SER A 228 15.23 8.72 -14.83
C SER A 228 15.84 9.84 -15.69
N ASN A 229 16.80 9.53 -16.58
CA ASN A 229 17.37 10.50 -17.51
C ASN A 229 16.57 10.64 -18.82
N TYR A 230 15.48 9.88 -18.99
CA TYR A 230 14.63 9.98 -20.17
C TYR A 230 13.50 10.99 -19.95
N ASP A 231 13.21 11.81 -20.95
CA ASP A 231 12.23 12.90 -20.89
C ASP A 231 10.78 12.44 -20.64
N ASN A 232 10.49 11.17 -20.93
CA ASN A 232 9.18 10.58 -20.68
C ASN A 232 9.08 9.85 -19.35
N VAL A 233 10.05 9.99 -18.43
CA VAL A 233 10.12 9.28 -17.17
C VAL A 233 10.14 10.22 -15.98
N TYR A 234 9.26 9.97 -15.02
CA TYR A 234 9.37 10.51 -13.68
C TYR A 234 9.67 9.37 -12.69
N LEU A 235 10.85 9.40 -12.09
CA LEU A 235 11.22 8.50 -11.01
C LEU A 235 10.82 9.12 -9.67
N ALA A 236 10.01 8.40 -8.90
CA ALA A 236 9.57 8.81 -7.57
C ALA A 236 10.75 9.23 -6.69
N LYS A 237 10.67 10.41 -6.12
CA LYS A 237 11.62 10.95 -5.14
C LYS A 237 11.37 10.34 -3.76
N VAL A 238 12.22 10.65 -2.79
CA VAL A 238 12.04 10.23 -1.39
C VAL A 238 10.72 10.76 -0.84
N ASP A 239 10.36 11.99 -1.23
CA ASP A 239 9.16 12.70 -0.78
C ASP A 239 7.86 12.09 -1.33
N ASP A 240 7.94 11.29 -2.37
CA ASP A 240 6.80 10.56 -2.92
C ASP A 240 6.55 9.26 -2.12
N TYR A 241 6.27 9.36 -0.81
CA TYR A 241 6.11 8.18 0.05
C TYR A 241 4.85 7.35 -0.26
N SER A 242 3.80 7.98 -0.77
CA SER A 242 2.53 7.34 -1.11
C SER A 242 2.48 6.89 -2.58
N LEU A 243 1.83 5.74 -2.82
CA LEU A 243 1.50 5.27 -4.17
C LEU A 243 0.19 5.91 -4.69
N VAL A 244 -0.61 6.48 -3.80
CA VAL A 244 -1.97 6.99 -4.09
C VAL A 244 -1.98 8.06 -5.18
N PRO A 245 -1.16 9.13 -5.14
CA PRO A 245 -1.11 10.12 -6.21
C PRO A 245 -0.70 9.52 -7.57
N PHE A 246 0.22 8.56 -7.56
CA PHE A 246 0.63 7.85 -8.79
C PHE A 246 -0.53 7.05 -9.40
N MET A 247 -1.31 6.35 -8.56
CA MET A 247 -2.49 5.60 -9.00
C MET A 247 -3.59 6.51 -9.53
N ALA A 248 -3.80 7.68 -8.92
CA ALA A 248 -4.76 8.66 -9.40
C ALA A 248 -4.37 9.17 -10.80
N THR A 249 -3.08 9.47 -11.01
CA THR A 249 -2.55 10.02 -12.27
C THR A 249 -2.54 9.01 -13.42
N ALA A 250 -2.15 7.76 -13.16
CA ALA A 250 -1.85 6.80 -14.22
C ALA A 250 -3.09 6.20 -14.88
N ASP A 251 -3.00 5.89 -16.17
CA ASP A 251 -4.01 5.18 -16.96
C ASP A 251 -3.86 3.66 -16.88
N LEU A 252 -2.63 3.15 -16.67
CA LEU A 252 -2.31 1.72 -16.65
C LEU A 252 -1.20 1.42 -15.65
N LEU A 253 -1.33 0.32 -14.91
CA LEU A 253 -0.31 -0.19 -13.97
C LEU A 253 0.47 -1.35 -14.59
N ILE A 254 1.81 -1.27 -14.50
CA ILE A 254 2.74 -2.38 -14.70
C ILE A 254 3.35 -2.70 -13.33
N SER A 255 3.18 -3.93 -12.84
CA SER A 255 3.70 -4.32 -11.53
C SER A 255 4.11 -5.78 -11.47
N ASP A 256 4.85 -6.12 -10.42
CA ASP A 256 5.13 -7.49 -10.02
C ASP A 256 3.98 -8.03 -9.15
N ALA A 257 4.14 -9.20 -8.52
CA ALA A 257 3.19 -9.73 -7.54
C ALA A 257 3.13 -8.83 -6.28
N SER A 258 2.28 -7.83 -6.29
CA SER A 258 2.20 -6.74 -5.33
C SER A 258 0.74 -6.43 -4.98
N SER A 259 0.50 -5.80 -3.83
CA SER A 259 -0.81 -5.25 -3.46
C SER A 259 -1.30 -4.18 -4.45
N ALA A 260 -0.37 -3.47 -5.09
CA ALA A 260 -0.70 -2.44 -6.07
C ALA A 260 -1.59 -2.97 -7.21
N ILE A 261 -1.47 -4.26 -7.57
CA ILE A 261 -2.32 -4.92 -8.57
C ILE A 261 -3.79 -4.83 -8.17
N ILE A 262 -4.13 -5.23 -6.94
CA ILE A 262 -5.52 -5.21 -6.46
C ILE A 262 -5.98 -3.77 -6.27
N GLU A 263 -5.13 -2.93 -5.67
CA GLU A 263 -5.42 -1.54 -5.40
C GLU A 263 -5.74 -0.76 -6.69
N PHE A 264 -4.97 -0.97 -7.76
CA PHE A 264 -5.18 -0.31 -9.05
C PHE A 264 -6.37 -0.90 -9.82
N ALA A 265 -6.56 -2.22 -9.75
CA ALA A 265 -7.72 -2.90 -10.32
C ALA A 265 -9.05 -2.41 -9.72
N ALA A 266 -9.04 -2.05 -8.43
CA ALA A 266 -10.19 -1.47 -7.74
C ALA A 266 -10.62 -0.11 -8.28
N LEU A 267 -9.72 0.62 -8.94
CA LEU A 267 -10.01 1.89 -9.63
C LEU A 267 -10.55 1.68 -11.06
N ASP A 268 -10.86 0.45 -11.44
CA ASP A 268 -11.26 0.02 -12.79
C ASP A 268 -10.27 0.40 -13.89
N LYS A 269 -8.98 0.45 -13.57
CA LYS A 269 -7.92 0.76 -14.52
C LYS A 269 -7.14 -0.51 -14.90
N PRO A 270 -6.62 -0.62 -16.15
CA PRO A 270 -5.89 -1.79 -16.62
C PRO A 270 -4.64 -2.09 -15.80
N VAL A 271 -4.41 -3.35 -15.53
CA VAL A 271 -3.25 -3.84 -14.80
C VAL A 271 -2.51 -4.90 -15.61
N ILE A 272 -1.19 -4.75 -15.69
CA ILE A 272 -0.30 -5.77 -16.25
C ILE A 272 0.58 -6.32 -15.13
N TRP A 273 0.55 -7.64 -15.01
CA TRP A 273 1.34 -8.37 -14.05
C TRP A 273 2.57 -8.99 -14.71
N CYS A 274 3.77 -8.47 -14.37
CA CYS A 274 5.04 -9.00 -14.84
C CYS A 274 5.38 -10.31 -14.13
N ASN A 275 5.36 -11.43 -14.86
CA ASN A 275 5.71 -12.75 -14.32
C ASN A 275 7.17 -13.15 -14.61
N PHE A 276 7.92 -12.37 -15.40
CA PHE A 276 9.33 -12.59 -15.75
C PHE A 276 10.30 -12.03 -14.72
N LEU A 277 10.25 -12.56 -13.50
CA LEU A 277 10.97 -12.03 -12.33
C LEU A 277 12.44 -12.52 -12.27
N LYS A 278 13.31 -11.69 -11.67
CA LYS A 278 14.67 -12.10 -11.31
C LYS A 278 14.64 -12.85 -9.97
N LEU A 279 14.77 -14.16 -10.04
CA LEU A 279 14.88 -15.02 -8.85
C LEU A 279 16.35 -15.23 -8.47
N ARG A 280 16.64 -15.26 -7.16
CA ARG A 280 17.92 -15.70 -6.62
C ARG A 280 18.06 -17.21 -6.80
N TRP A 281 19.31 -17.72 -6.76
CA TRP A 281 19.60 -19.13 -6.93
C TRP A 281 18.82 -20.04 -5.95
N ASN A 282 18.66 -19.61 -4.69
CA ASN A 282 17.97 -20.34 -3.64
C ASN A 282 16.42 -20.33 -3.77
N TYR A 283 15.88 -19.83 -4.88
CA TYR A 283 14.46 -19.87 -5.27
C TYR A 283 14.25 -20.50 -6.66
N ARG A 284 15.30 -21.14 -7.21
CA ARG A 284 15.27 -21.77 -8.55
C ARG A 284 15.39 -23.28 -8.44
N GLY A 285 15.01 -23.98 -9.50
CA GLY A 285 15.11 -25.44 -9.60
C GLY A 285 14.42 -26.13 -8.42
N ILE A 286 15.16 -27.01 -7.75
CA ILE A 286 14.67 -27.77 -6.57
C ILE A 286 14.21 -26.88 -5.41
N PHE A 287 14.68 -25.63 -5.33
CA PHE A 287 14.28 -24.67 -4.29
C PHE A 287 13.07 -23.80 -4.68
N SER A 288 12.44 -24.05 -5.82
CA SER A 288 11.27 -23.27 -6.30
C SER A 288 10.07 -23.31 -5.33
N TYR A 289 9.94 -24.38 -4.54
CA TYR A 289 8.92 -24.52 -3.51
C TYR A 289 8.96 -23.39 -2.47
N ARG A 290 10.14 -22.78 -2.21
CA ARG A 290 10.29 -21.64 -1.29
C ARG A 290 9.58 -20.40 -1.81
N PHE A 291 9.56 -20.18 -3.12
CA PHE A 291 8.79 -19.10 -3.72
C PHE A 291 7.28 -19.39 -3.60
N LYS A 292 6.86 -20.60 -3.94
CA LYS A 292 5.45 -21.01 -3.83
C LYS A 292 4.93 -20.88 -2.39
N LYS A 293 5.72 -21.28 -1.38
CA LYS A 293 5.35 -21.15 0.04
C LYS A 293 5.19 -19.69 0.51
N ARG A 294 5.86 -18.74 -0.15
CA ARG A 294 5.76 -17.32 0.16
C ARG A 294 4.45 -16.70 -0.33
N MET A 295 3.86 -17.29 -1.37
CA MET A 295 2.64 -16.80 -1.99
C MET A 295 1.44 -17.48 -1.35
N ASP A 296 0.34 -16.76 -1.23
CA ASP A 296 -0.94 -17.34 -0.82
C ASP A 296 -1.58 -18.12 -1.99
N LYS A 297 -2.51 -19.04 -1.65
CA LYS A 297 -3.26 -19.81 -2.65
C LYS A 297 -4.06 -18.92 -3.60
N ASP A 298 -4.46 -17.73 -3.15
CA ASP A 298 -5.23 -16.78 -3.96
C ASP A 298 -4.36 -16.09 -5.02
N TYR A 299 -3.05 -16.35 -5.06
CA TYR A 299 -2.14 -15.83 -6.08
C TYR A 299 -2.58 -16.15 -7.51
N ASN A 300 -3.16 -17.31 -7.73
CA ASN A 300 -3.65 -17.71 -9.05
C ASN A 300 -4.87 -16.87 -9.51
N GLU A 301 -5.57 -16.24 -8.59
CA GLU A 301 -6.73 -15.39 -8.89
C GLU A 301 -6.33 -14.03 -9.49
N TYR A 302 -5.04 -13.66 -9.39
CA TYR A 302 -4.55 -12.40 -9.96
C TYR A 302 -4.67 -12.32 -11.48
N SER A 303 -4.68 -13.45 -12.18
CA SER A 303 -4.96 -13.50 -13.62
C SER A 303 -6.36 -13.00 -14.01
N ASN A 304 -7.28 -12.91 -13.03
CA ASN A 304 -8.63 -12.38 -13.25
C ASN A 304 -8.71 -10.86 -13.15
N ILE A 305 -7.69 -10.22 -12.56
CA ILE A 305 -7.64 -8.75 -12.36
C ILE A 305 -6.54 -8.07 -13.15
N ALA A 306 -5.59 -8.84 -13.68
CA ALA A 306 -4.42 -8.33 -14.39
C ALA A 306 -4.08 -9.22 -15.59
N VAL A 307 -3.70 -8.61 -16.69
CA VAL A 307 -3.13 -9.33 -17.82
C VAL A 307 -1.70 -9.71 -17.49
N ARG A 308 -1.38 -11.00 -17.63
CA ARG A 308 -0.05 -11.51 -17.32
C ARG A 308 0.89 -11.32 -18.52
N ALA A 309 2.08 -10.81 -18.26
CA ALA A 309 3.19 -10.77 -19.20
C ALA A 309 4.29 -11.73 -18.74
N ASP A 310 4.68 -12.70 -19.57
CA ASP A 310 5.71 -13.69 -19.27
C ASP A 310 7.10 -13.29 -19.81
N SER A 311 7.16 -12.22 -20.62
CA SER A 311 8.39 -11.63 -21.14
C SER A 311 8.27 -10.12 -21.33
N TYR A 312 9.42 -9.44 -21.44
CA TYR A 312 9.45 -8.03 -21.80
C TYR A 312 8.89 -7.76 -23.21
N GLN A 313 9.06 -8.68 -24.14
CA GLN A 313 8.53 -8.53 -25.49
C GLN A 313 7.01 -8.58 -25.51
N GLU A 314 6.40 -9.51 -24.78
CA GLU A 314 4.94 -9.57 -24.58
C GLU A 314 4.41 -8.33 -23.90
N LEU A 315 5.11 -7.82 -22.87
CA LEU A 315 4.72 -6.61 -22.16
C LEU A 315 4.46 -5.44 -23.11
N LYS A 316 5.29 -5.25 -24.14
CA LYS A 316 5.12 -4.15 -25.12
C LYS A 316 3.79 -4.28 -25.87
N THR A 317 3.47 -5.47 -26.34
CA THR A 317 2.20 -5.74 -27.05
C THR A 317 1.01 -5.56 -26.13
N ILE A 318 1.07 -6.13 -24.93
CA ILE A 318 -0.01 -6.07 -23.94
C ILE A 318 -0.28 -4.62 -23.50
N VAL A 319 0.75 -3.77 -23.31
CA VAL A 319 0.56 -2.35 -22.98
C VAL A 319 -0.25 -1.65 -24.07
N ALA A 320 0.12 -1.83 -25.35
CA ALA A 320 -0.61 -1.20 -26.46
C ALA A 320 -2.09 -1.65 -26.51
N GLU A 321 -2.34 -2.94 -26.34
CA GLU A 321 -3.70 -3.51 -26.31
C GLU A 321 -4.53 -2.98 -25.14
N GLN A 322 -3.95 -2.95 -23.92
CA GLN A 322 -4.67 -2.52 -22.72
C GLN A 322 -4.91 -1.01 -22.67
N VAL A 323 -4.03 -0.21 -23.27
CA VAL A 323 -4.25 1.25 -23.43
C VAL A 323 -5.33 1.53 -24.47
N ALA A 324 -5.37 0.75 -25.56
CA ALA A 324 -6.40 0.89 -26.60
C ALA A 324 -7.79 0.43 -26.11
N ASN A 325 -7.84 -0.59 -25.25
CA ASN A 325 -9.07 -1.22 -24.76
C ASN A 325 -9.10 -1.31 -23.22
N PRO A 326 -9.11 -0.20 -22.48
CA PRO A 326 -8.94 -0.19 -21.03
C PRO A 326 -10.06 -0.92 -20.27
N HIS A 327 -11.24 -1.06 -20.87
CA HIS A 327 -12.41 -1.68 -20.26
C HIS A 327 -12.64 -3.15 -20.65
N ALA A 328 -11.73 -3.76 -21.43
CA ALA A 328 -11.89 -5.15 -21.90
C ALA A 328 -12.10 -6.14 -20.75
N LEU A 329 -11.45 -5.94 -19.60
CA LEU A 329 -11.57 -6.80 -18.41
C LEU A 329 -12.32 -6.12 -17.24
N SER A 330 -13.01 -5.00 -17.44
CA SER A 330 -13.61 -4.19 -16.38
C SER A 330 -14.51 -5.02 -15.45
N LYS A 331 -15.46 -5.77 -15.98
CA LYS A 331 -16.38 -6.60 -15.18
C LYS A 331 -15.63 -7.59 -14.27
N THR A 332 -14.72 -8.37 -14.84
CA THR A 332 -13.97 -9.40 -14.13
C THR A 332 -13.03 -8.74 -13.12
N ARG A 333 -12.35 -7.67 -13.52
CA ARG A 333 -11.41 -6.90 -12.70
C ARG A 333 -12.09 -6.35 -11.44
N LEU A 334 -13.22 -5.68 -11.55
CA LEU A 334 -13.98 -5.15 -10.43
C LEU A 334 -14.50 -6.26 -9.51
N GLN A 335 -15.10 -7.32 -10.07
CA GLN A 335 -15.61 -8.44 -9.29
C GLN A 335 -14.53 -9.10 -8.42
N TYR A 336 -13.34 -9.33 -8.98
CA TYR A 336 -12.25 -9.96 -8.23
C TYR A 336 -11.52 -9.01 -7.31
N ALA A 337 -11.40 -7.71 -7.65
CA ALA A 337 -10.88 -6.71 -6.73
C ALA A 337 -11.78 -6.60 -5.49
N GLU A 338 -13.09 -6.55 -5.67
CA GLU A 338 -14.06 -6.54 -4.56
C GLU A 338 -13.99 -7.82 -3.72
N LYS A 339 -13.90 -8.99 -4.34
CA LYS A 339 -13.71 -10.26 -3.63
C LYS A 339 -12.48 -10.24 -2.73
N LEU A 340 -11.33 -9.73 -3.25
CA LEU A 340 -10.03 -9.82 -2.58
C LEU A 340 -9.80 -8.71 -1.56
N ALA A 341 -10.38 -7.54 -1.74
CA ALA A 341 -10.13 -6.38 -0.90
C ALA A 341 -11.39 -5.59 -0.49
N GLY A 342 -12.58 -6.13 -0.74
CA GLY A 342 -13.85 -5.56 -0.31
C GLY A 342 -14.38 -4.44 -1.19
N THR A 343 -15.46 -3.83 -0.75
CA THR A 343 -16.14 -2.76 -1.47
C THR A 343 -15.32 -1.47 -1.43
N PHE A 344 -15.13 -0.89 -2.61
CA PHE A 344 -14.40 0.37 -2.79
C PHE A 344 -15.40 1.52 -2.98
N ASP A 345 -16.03 1.95 -1.89
CA ASP A 345 -17.09 2.98 -1.87
C ASP A 345 -16.66 4.31 -1.25
N GLY A 346 -15.37 4.46 -0.94
CA GLY A 346 -14.82 5.66 -0.32
C GLY A 346 -15.22 5.87 1.15
N ASN A 347 -15.80 4.85 1.79
CA ASN A 347 -16.31 4.95 3.16
C ASN A 347 -15.60 4.03 4.17
N ALA A 348 -14.48 3.42 3.80
CA ALA A 348 -13.75 2.52 4.68
C ALA A 348 -13.25 3.25 5.94
N SER A 349 -12.71 4.46 5.81
CA SER A 349 -12.29 5.31 6.93
C SER A 349 -13.47 5.73 7.82
N ALA A 350 -14.65 5.97 7.25
CA ALA A 350 -15.86 6.27 8.04
C ALA A 350 -16.27 5.07 8.88
N ARG A 351 -16.34 3.86 8.29
CA ARG A 351 -16.64 2.63 9.04
C ARG A 351 -15.66 2.37 10.18
N ILE A 352 -14.39 2.70 10.00
CA ILE A 352 -13.38 2.64 11.06
C ILE A 352 -13.77 3.60 12.20
N ILE A 353 -13.99 4.87 11.93
CA ILE A 353 -14.33 5.86 12.96
C ILE A 353 -15.63 5.49 13.70
N ASP A 354 -16.66 5.06 12.96
CA ASP A 354 -17.94 4.63 13.55
C ASP A 354 -17.74 3.43 14.49
N TYR A 355 -16.92 2.44 14.09
CA TYR A 355 -16.59 1.33 14.97
C TYR A 355 -15.89 1.78 16.25
N LEU A 356 -14.89 2.67 16.14
CA LEU A 356 -14.14 3.17 17.29
C LEU A 356 -15.04 3.92 18.28
N LEU A 357 -15.93 4.78 17.79
CA LEU A 357 -16.89 5.53 18.61
C LEU A 357 -17.89 4.65 19.35
N ASN A 358 -18.36 3.58 18.68
CA ASN A 358 -19.33 2.65 19.24
C ASN A 358 -18.72 1.66 20.25
N ASN A 359 -17.39 1.51 20.22
CA ASN A 359 -16.66 0.56 21.08
C ASN A 359 -15.63 1.27 21.99
N LYS A 360 -15.84 2.56 22.28
CA LYS A 360 -15.02 3.33 23.20
C LYS A 360 -15.03 2.74 24.61
#